data_7f7c4c1fa4ae3ba46fcf1090f15a4a53
#
_entry.id   7f7c4c1fa4ae3ba46fcf1090f15a4a53
#
_cell.length_a   1.000
_cell.length_b   1.000
_cell.length_c   1.000
_cell.angle_alpha   90.00
_cell.angle_beta   90.00
_cell.angle_gamma   90.00
#
_symmetry.space_group_name_H-M   'P 1'
#
loop_
_entity.id
_entity.type
_entity.pdbx_description
1 polymer ?
#
loop_
_entity_poly.entity_id
_entity_poly.type
_entity_poly.pdbx_seq_one_letter_code
_entity_poly.pdbx_strand_id
1 'polypeptide(L)'
;MNRLFMSSIFIMIIVFAMSTLVVAGDVDTKWDKASRNMVEGLKYGNDGLKQSILQNIIRFGDSLDVNEAIFEIMRIYRNHENEGMRQLALIALHKTNNDWAMAFLERAVKFEKSPKLRKSICAILRECNRPVNLDESLLADNVGN
;
A
#
# COMPACT_ATOMS: atom_id res chain seq x y z
N MET A 1 -14.21 -14.07 61.76
CA MET A 1 -13.01 -13.44 61.16
C MET A 1 -12.81 -13.71 59.68
N ASN A 2 -13.51 -14.68 59.02
CA ASN A 2 -13.27 -15.05 57.61
C ASN A 2 -14.09 -14.29 56.58
N ARG A 3 -15.15 -13.55 56.93
CA ARG A 3 -15.98 -12.83 55.97
C ARG A 3 -15.38 -11.49 55.50
N LEU A 4 -14.63 -10.83 56.37
CA LEU A 4 -13.98 -9.55 56.01
C LEU A 4 -12.75 -9.76 55.13
N PHE A 5 -12.00 -10.87 55.32
CA PHE A 5 -10.87 -11.23 54.47
C PHE A 5 -11.27 -11.62 53.05
N MET A 6 -12.38 -12.35 52.88
CA MET A 6 -12.92 -12.75 51.56
C MET A 6 -13.40 -11.52 50.77
N SER A 7 -14.02 -10.56 51.46
CA SER A 7 -14.49 -9.31 50.80
C SER A 7 -13.34 -8.45 50.29
N SER A 8 -12.22 -8.39 51.06
CA SER A 8 -11.03 -7.63 50.67
C SER A 8 -10.32 -8.23 49.44
N ILE A 9 -10.25 -9.57 49.34
CA ILE A 9 -9.64 -10.28 48.20
C ILE A 9 -10.48 -10.08 46.94
N PHE A 10 -11.83 -10.09 47.05
CA PHE A 10 -12.74 -9.86 45.90
C PHE A 10 -12.62 -8.45 45.32
N ILE A 11 -12.47 -7.43 46.17
CA ILE A 11 -12.28 -6.04 45.74
C ILE A 11 -10.92 -5.89 45.06
N MET A 12 -9.87 -6.54 45.53
CA MET A 12 -8.54 -6.49 44.93
C MET A 12 -8.50 -7.15 43.53
N ILE A 13 -9.24 -8.26 43.35
CA ILE A 13 -9.36 -8.93 42.04
C ILE A 13 -10.11 -8.08 41.03
N ILE A 14 -11.17 -7.38 41.45
CA ILE A 14 -11.97 -6.48 40.57
C ILE A 14 -11.13 -5.28 40.12
N VAL A 15 -10.33 -4.69 41.05
CA VAL A 15 -9.46 -3.56 40.70
C VAL A 15 -8.33 -3.99 39.74
N PHE A 16 -7.80 -5.19 39.89
CA PHE A 16 -6.76 -5.73 39.00
C PHE A 16 -7.32 -6.09 37.61
N ALA A 17 -8.58 -6.55 37.52
CA ALA A 17 -9.24 -6.86 36.26
C ALA A 17 -9.61 -5.59 35.45
N MET A 18 -9.79 -4.45 36.09
CA MET A 18 -10.09 -3.19 35.39
C MET A 18 -8.85 -2.48 34.81
N SER A 19 -7.64 -2.84 35.27
CA SER A 19 -6.41 -2.21 34.76
C SER A 19 -5.86 -2.78 33.46
N THR A 20 -6.41 -3.90 32.96
CA THR A 20 -5.95 -4.54 31.70
C THR A 20 -6.73 -4.13 30.45
N LEU A 21 -7.73 -3.24 30.56
CA LEU A 21 -8.66 -2.92 29.47
C LEU A 21 -8.30 -1.64 28.68
N VAL A 22 -7.17 -1.00 28.95
CA VAL A 22 -6.89 0.36 28.39
C VAL A 22 -5.83 0.38 27.28
N VAL A 23 -5.17 -0.72 26.92
CA VAL A 23 -3.99 -0.66 26.01
C VAL A 23 -4.28 -1.16 24.58
N ALA A 24 -5.41 -1.78 24.29
CA ALA A 24 -5.67 -2.38 22.97
C ALA A 24 -6.31 -1.43 21.93
N GLY A 25 -6.76 -0.24 22.32
CA GLY A 25 -7.55 0.66 21.45
C GLY A 25 -6.77 1.64 20.59
N ASP A 26 -5.48 1.86 20.85
CA ASP A 26 -4.77 3.03 20.30
C ASP A 26 -3.80 2.73 19.14
N VAL A 27 -3.47 1.46 18.92
CA VAL A 27 -2.53 1.07 17.86
C VAL A 27 -3.23 1.04 16.50
N ASP A 28 -4.45 0.51 16.42
CA ASP A 28 -5.21 0.41 15.17
C ASP A 28 -5.63 1.81 14.66
N THR A 29 -6.05 2.70 15.56
CA THR A 29 -6.45 4.07 15.19
C THR A 29 -5.33 4.93 14.63
N LYS A 30 -4.07 4.66 14.99
CA LYS A 30 -2.90 5.42 14.49
C LYS A 30 -2.57 5.06 13.05
N TRP A 31 -2.60 3.78 12.72
CA TRP A 31 -2.36 3.29 11.36
C TRP A 31 -3.51 3.66 10.42
N ASP A 32 -4.77 3.57 10.87
CA ASP A 32 -5.95 4.00 10.10
C ASP A 32 -5.92 5.50 9.77
N LYS A 33 -5.53 6.34 10.74
CA LYS A 33 -5.35 7.78 10.48
C LYS A 33 -4.22 8.02 9.48
N ALA A 34 -3.10 7.30 9.61
CA ALA A 34 -1.99 7.41 8.67
C ALA A 34 -2.41 7.02 7.26
N SER A 35 -3.14 5.92 7.10
CA SER A 35 -3.65 5.44 5.80
C SER A 35 -4.58 6.47 5.15
N ARG A 36 -5.55 7.03 5.88
CA ARG A 36 -6.45 8.09 5.38
C ARG A 36 -5.69 9.34 4.96
N ASN A 37 -4.73 9.80 5.77
CA ASN A 37 -3.91 10.96 5.44
C ASN A 37 -3.06 10.73 4.17
N MET A 38 -2.61 9.50 3.94
CA MET A 38 -1.90 9.15 2.70
C MET A 38 -2.81 9.25 1.48
N VAL A 39 -4.04 8.76 1.55
CA VAL A 39 -5.03 8.88 0.46
C VAL A 39 -5.28 10.35 0.11
N GLU A 40 -5.54 11.19 1.10
CA GLU A 40 -5.74 12.62 0.89
C GLU A 40 -4.50 13.31 0.33
N GLY A 41 -3.31 12.97 0.85
CA GLY A 41 -2.05 13.51 0.35
C GLY A 41 -1.73 13.09 -1.09
N LEU A 42 -2.07 11.86 -1.51
CA LEU A 42 -1.95 11.43 -2.91
C LEU A 42 -2.95 12.15 -3.81
N LYS A 43 -4.13 12.48 -3.31
CA LYS A 43 -5.20 13.11 -4.08
C LYS A 43 -4.99 14.60 -4.25
N TYR A 44 -4.68 15.30 -3.19
CA TYR A 44 -4.65 16.77 -3.14
C TYR A 44 -3.27 17.38 -2.89
N GLY A 45 -2.28 16.57 -2.51
CA GLY A 45 -0.93 17.03 -2.21
C GLY A 45 -0.17 17.51 -3.45
N ASN A 46 0.88 18.28 -3.20
CA ASN A 46 1.86 18.62 -4.23
C ASN A 46 2.75 17.40 -4.57
N ASP A 47 3.55 17.50 -5.63
CA ASP A 47 4.38 16.39 -6.12
C ASP A 47 5.38 15.89 -5.08
N GLY A 48 5.96 16.78 -4.26
CA GLY A 48 6.88 16.38 -3.19
C GLY A 48 6.20 15.54 -2.12
N LEU A 49 4.96 15.90 -1.73
CA LEU A 49 4.17 15.12 -0.77
C LEU A 49 3.77 13.76 -1.38
N LYS A 50 3.29 13.75 -2.63
CA LYS A 50 2.96 12.51 -3.35
C LYS A 50 4.16 11.58 -3.44
N GLN A 51 5.32 12.11 -3.79
CA GLN A 51 6.57 11.36 -3.84
C GLN A 51 6.92 10.74 -2.48
N SER A 52 6.84 11.53 -1.41
CA SER A 52 7.12 11.06 -0.05
C SER A 52 6.16 9.95 0.39
N ILE A 53 4.87 10.07 0.06
CA ILE A 53 3.87 9.06 0.37
C ILE A 53 4.12 7.77 -0.42
N LEU A 54 4.40 7.85 -1.72
CA LEU A 54 4.73 6.69 -2.54
C LEU A 54 5.98 5.96 -2.00
N GLN A 55 7.01 6.70 -1.58
CA GLN A 55 8.19 6.12 -0.94
C GLN A 55 7.88 5.44 0.39
N ASN A 56 6.97 5.99 1.19
CA ASN A 56 6.53 5.37 2.43
C ASN A 56 5.73 4.09 2.17
N ILE A 57 4.86 4.06 1.16
CA ILE A 57 4.14 2.85 0.74
C ILE A 57 5.13 1.77 0.29
N ILE A 58 6.15 2.13 -0.49
CA ILE A 58 7.19 1.18 -0.93
C ILE A 58 7.95 0.60 0.27
N ARG A 59 8.22 1.41 1.28
CA ARG A 59 9.00 1.02 2.46
C ARG A 59 8.20 0.24 3.50
N PHE A 60 6.93 0.59 3.69
CA PHE A 60 6.10 0.13 4.81
C PHE A 60 4.77 -0.50 4.38
N GLY A 61 4.59 -0.80 3.07
CA GLY A 61 3.33 -1.29 2.51
C GLY A 61 2.76 -2.53 3.20
N ASP A 62 3.64 -3.40 3.70
CA ASP A 62 3.23 -4.61 4.45
C ASP A 62 2.58 -4.29 5.82
N SER A 63 2.80 -3.08 6.36
CA SER A 63 2.30 -2.64 7.66
C SER A 63 1.16 -1.62 7.55
N LEU A 64 0.85 -1.14 6.34
CA LEU A 64 -0.14 -0.11 6.08
C LEU A 64 -1.33 -0.69 5.33
N ASP A 65 -2.55 -0.36 5.75
CA ASP A 65 -3.72 -0.58 4.89
C ASP A 65 -3.74 0.49 3.79
N VAL A 66 -3.21 0.10 2.62
CA VAL A 66 -3.10 0.98 1.44
C VAL A 66 -4.18 0.71 0.40
N ASN A 67 -5.19 -0.11 0.71
CA ASN A 67 -6.23 -0.48 -0.26
C ASN A 67 -6.97 0.74 -0.80
N GLU A 68 -7.30 1.70 0.04
CA GLU A 68 -7.95 2.95 -0.38
C GLU A 68 -7.04 3.85 -1.23
N ALA A 69 -5.72 3.71 -1.11
CA ALA A 69 -4.75 4.50 -1.87
C ALA A 69 -4.54 3.99 -3.30
N ILE A 70 -4.91 2.74 -3.61
CA ILE A 70 -4.62 2.08 -4.89
C ILE A 70 -5.13 2.90 -6.08
N PHE A 71 -6.34 3.44 -6.01
CA PHE A 71 -6.91 4.28 -7.08
C PHE A 71 -6.07 5.52 -7.36
N GLU A 72 -5.62 6.19 -6.31
CA GLU A 72 -4.83 7.40 -6.44
C GLU A 72 -3.43 7.09 -6.98
N ILE A 73 -2.83 5.97 -6.57
CA ILE A 73 -1.54 5.51 -7.11
C ILE A 73 -1.68 5.18 -8.60
N MET A 74 -2.75 4.48 -9.01
CA MET A 74 -3.04 4.21 -10.43
C MET A 74 -3.22 5.49 -11.23
N ARG A 75 -3.89 6.49 -10.66
CA ARG A 75 -4.10 7.79 -11.30
C ARG A 75 -2.76 8.51 -11.54
N ILE A 76 -1.86 8.48 -10.55
CA ILE A 76 -0.51 9.03 -10.69
C ILE A 76 0.25 8.27 -11.78
N TYR A 77 0.25 6.94 -11.75
CA TYR A 77 0.90 6.15 -12.78
C TYR A 77 0.42 6.50 -14.19
N ARG A 78 -0.89 6.66 -14.39
CA ARG A 78 -1.45 6.91 -15.72
C ARG A 78 -1.25 8.33 -16.24
N ASN A 79 -1.37 9.31 -15.36
CA ASN A 79 -1.62 10.70 -15.78
C ASN A 79 -0.50 11.66 -15.39
N HIS A 80 0.46 11.26 -14.58
CA HIS A 80 1.50 12.18 -14.13
C HIS A 80 2.48 12.48 -15.28
N GLU A 81 2.82 13.77 -15.47
CA GLU A 81 3.72 14.21 -16.54
C GLU A 81 5.15 13.69 -16.34
N ASN A 82 5.62 13.65 -15.10
CA ASN A 82 6.96 13.18 -14.77
C ASN A 82 7.01 11.64 -14.79
N GLU A 83 7.84 11.09 -15.69
CA GLU A 83 8.02 9.63 -15.82
C GLU A 83 8.59 8.99 -14.54
N GLY A 84 9.44 9.69 -13.80
CA GLY A 84 9.98 9.21 -12.51
C GLY A 84 8.87 9.03 -11.47
N MET A 85 7.90 9.93 -11.40
CA MET A 85 6.72 9.80 -10.54
C MET A 85 5.83 8.63 -10.99
N ARG A 86 5.66 8.44 -12.29
CA ARG A 86 4.92 7.28 -12.83
C ARG A 86 5.62 5.96 -12.49
N GLN A 87 6.95 5.93 -12.58
CA GLN A 87 7.74 4.75 -12.18
C GLN A 87 7.64 4.48 -10.67
N LEU A 88 7.69 5.52 -9.85
CA LEU A 88 7.54 5.38 -8.40
C LEU A 88 6.15 4.84 -8.03
N ALA A 89 5.10 5.34 -8.68
CA ALA A 89 3.74 4.84 -8.51
C ALA A 89 3.61 3.37 -8.93
N LEU A 90 4.26 2.97 -10.02
CA LEU A 90 4.29 1.58 -10.47
C LEU A 90 4.93 0.64 -9.43
N ILE A 91 6.05 1.04 -8.83
CA ILE A 91 6.71 0.27 -7.76
C ILE A 91 5.82 0.23 -6.50
N ALA A 92 5.16 1.34 -6.17
CA ALA A 92 4.22 1.38 -5.06
C ALA A 92 3.05 0.41 -5.28
N LEU A 93 2.43 0.36 -6.48
CA LEU A 93 1.40 -0.62 -6.83
C LEU A 93 1.88 -2.06 -6.65
N HIS A 94 3.10 -2.36 -7.09
CA HIS A 94 3.69 -3.69 -6.88
C HIS A 94 3.79 -4.05 -5.40
N LYS A 95 4.24 -3.10 -4.56
CA LYS A 95 4.39 -3.32 -3.11
C LYS A 95 3.07 -3.47 -2.35
N THR A 96 1.94 -3.01 -2.90
CA THR A 96 0.63 -3.24 -2.27
C THR A 96 0.20 -4.71 -2.33
N ASN A 97 0.81 -5.52 -3.19
CA ASN A 97 0.45 -6.93 -3.45
C ASN A 97 -1.06 -7.14 -3.67
N ASN A 98 -1.73 -6.16 -4.26
CA ASN A 98 -3.17 -6.16 -4.47
C ASN A 98 -3.51 -6.74 -5.85
N ASP A 99 -4.35 -7.78 -5.89
CA ASP A 99 -4.74 -8.48 -7.12
C ASP A 99 -5.37 -7.56 -8.17
N TRP A 100 -6.18 -6.60 -7.73
CA TRP A 100 -6.82 -5.67 -8.62
C TRP A 100 -5.82 -4.69 -9.25
N ALA A 101 -4.81 -4.24 -8.48
CA ALA A 101 -3.70 -3.44 -8.99
C ALA A 101 -2.90 -4.23 -10.04
N MET A 102 -2.63 -5.52 -9.80
CA MET A 102 -1.93 -6.37 -10.75
C MET A 102 -2.77 -6.59 -12.03
N ALA A 103 -4.05 -6.88 -11.92
CA ALA A 103 -4.95 -7.00 -13.07
C ALA A 103 -5.08 -5.69 -13.89
N PHE A 104 -4.93 -4.55 -13.22
CA PHE A 104 -4.82 -3.26 -13.91
C PHE A 104 -3.53 -3.19 -14.74
N LEU A 105 -2.38 -3.57 -14.18
CA LEU A 105 -1.09 -3.55 -14.87
C LEU A 105 -1.04 -4.51 -16.07
N GLU A 106 -1.67 -5.69 -15.97
CA GLU A 106 -1.83 -6.65 -17.09
C GLU A 106 -2.52 -6.02 -18.30
N ARG A 107 -3.49 -5.14 -18.05
CA ARG A 107 -4.18 -4.39 -19.12
C ARG A 107 -3.41 -3.17 -19.57
N ALA A 108 -2.76 -2.47 -18.65
CA ALA A 108 -2.06 -1.23 -18.92
C ALA A 108 -0.80 -1.42 -19.77
N VAL A 109 -0.13 -2.55 -19.66
CA VAL A 109 1.13 -2.83 -20.36
C VAL A 109 1.04 -2.68 -21.87
N LYS A 110 -0.11 -3.02 -22.47
CA LYS A 110 -0.36 -2.90 -23.93
C LYS A 110 -0.37 -1.45 -24.41
N PHE A 111 -0.80 -0.54 -23.54
CA PHE A 111 -1.01 0.87 -23.87
C PHE A 111 0.10 1.77 -23.34
N GLU A 112 1.07 1.21 -22.61
CA GLU A 112 2.19 1.98 -22.08
C GLU A 112 3.14 2.42 -23.22
N LYS A 113 3.31 3.73 -23.36
CA LYS A 113 4.11 4.34 -24.42
C LYS A 113 5.61 4.37 -24.09
N SER A 114 5.95 4.49 -22.80
CA SER A 114 7.35 4.50 -22.36
C SER A 114 7.91 3.08 -22.37
N PRO A 115 8.96 2.80 -23.18
CA PRO A 115 9.62 1.49 -23.19
C PRO A 115 10.16 1.11 -21.81
N LYS A 116 10.67 2.10 -21.06
CA LYS A 116 11.19 1.91 -19.70
C LYS A 116 10.10 1.45 -18.73
N LEU A 117 8.95 2.12 -18.72
CA LEU A 117 7.83 1.74 -17.85
C LEU A 117 7.23 0.41 -18.28
N ARG A 118 7.10 0.15 -19.58
CA ARG A 118 6.65 -1.14 -20.11
C ARG A 118 7.54 -2.28 -19.64
N LYS A 119 8.87 -2.12 -19.73
CA LYS A 119 9.84 -3.11 -19.22
C LYS A 119 9.67 -3.34 -17.71
N SER A 120 9.43 -2.28 -16.94
CA SER A 120 9.18 -2.38 -15.49
C SER A 120 7.88 -3.13 -15.19
N ILE A 121 6.79 -2.87 -15.92
CA ILE A 121 5.52 -3.60 -15.76
C ILE A 121 5.71 -5.09 -16.07
N CYS A 122 6.39 -5.41 -17.18
CA CYS A 122 6.67 -6.80 -17.54
C CYS A 122 7.47 -7.53 -16.44
N ALA A 123 8.45 -6.86 -15.85
CA ALA A 123 9.24 -7.42 -14.75
C ALA A 123 8.36 -7.71 -13.52
N ILE A 124 7.53 -6.74 -13.12
CA ILE A 124 6.58 -6.89 -12.00
C ILE A 124 5.60 -8.05 -12.25
N LEU A 125 4.99 -8.11 -13.42
CA LEU A 125 4.03 -9.18 -13.76
C LEU A 125 4.68 -10.56 -13.71
N ARG A 126 5.91 -10.70 -14.21
CA ARG A 126 6.66 -11.96 -14.14
C ARG A 126 7.00 -12.34 -12.70
N GLU A 127 7.41 -11.39 -11.88
CA GLU A 127 7.69 -11.61 -10.44
C GLU A 127 6.44 -12.09 -9.70
N CYS A 128 5.26 -11.56 -10.07
CA CYS A 128 3.97 -11.96 -9.51
C CYS A 128 3.35 -13.22 -10.17
N ASN A 129 4.06 -13.90 -11.07
CA ASN A 129 3.55 -15.04 -11.87
C ASN A 129 2.25 -14.70 -12.64
N ARG A 130 2.17 -13.47 -13.17
CA ARG A 130 1.03 -12.99 -13.95
C ARG A 130 1.32 -13.02 -15.46
N PRO A 131 0.30 -13.22 -16.30
CA PRO A 131 0.48 -13.24 -17.76
C PRO A 131 0.91 -11.86 -18.28
N VAL A 132 1.91 -11.85 -19.15
CA VAL A 132 2.35 -10.65 -19.86
C VAL A 132 1.75 -10.71 -21.28
N ASN A 133 0.61 -10.06 -21.45
CA ASN A 133 -0.09 -9.96 -22.73
C ASN A 133 0.48 -8.82 -23.58
N LEU A 134 1.57 -9.09 -24.31
CA LEU A 134 2.13 -8.18 -25.31
C LEU A 134 2.02 -8.80 -26.69
N ASP A 135 1.75 -7.96 -27.71
CA ASP A 135 1.86 -8.37 -29.10
C ASP A 135 3.34 -8.67 -29.44
N GLU A 136 3.60 -9.62 -30.32
CA GLU A 136 4.96 -10.07 -30.68
C GLU A 136 5.88 -8.92 -31.12
N SER A 137 5.32 -7.88 -31.77
CA SER A 137 6.07 -6.68 -32.16
C SER A 137 6.65 -5.90 -30.99
N LEU A 138 5.97 -5.92 -29.84
CA LEU A 138 6.40 -5.23 -28.61
C LEU A 138 7.37 -6.06 -27.76
N LEU A 139 7.46 -7.37 -28.02
CA LEU A 139 8.42 -8.26 -27.38
C LEU A 139 9.82 -8.11 -27.99
N ALA A 140 9.92 -7.82 -29.29
CA ALA A 140 11.18 -7.62 -29.98
C ALA A 140 11.97 -6.42 -29.46
N ASP A 141 11.29 -5.34 -29.11
CA ASP A 141 11.91 -4.13 -28.53
C ASP A 141 12.46 -4.32 -27.10
N ASN A 142 12.07 -5.40 -26.43
CA ASN A 142 12.50 -5.70 -25.05
C ASN A 142 13.71 -6.64 -24.95
N VAL A 143 14.17 -7.24 -26.06
CA VAL A 143 15.26 -8.23 -26.08
C VAL A 143 16.59 -7.61 -26.55
N GLY A 144 16.56 -6.43 -27.09
CA GLY A 144 17.71 -5.75 -27.69
C GLY A 144 18.22 -4.55 -26.90
N ASN A 145 18.69 -4.76 -25.64
CA ASN A 145 19.67 -3.90 -24.97
C ASN A 145 20.07 -4.49 -23.62
#